data_b82b948f7eceab69a0db7894c4044379
#
_entry.id   b82b948f7eceab69a0db7894c4044379
#
_cell.length_a   1.000
_cell.length_b   1.000
_cell.length_c   1.000
_cell.angle_alpha   90.00
_cell.angle_beta   90.00
_cell.angle_gamma   90.00
#
_symmetry.space_group_name_H-M   'P 1'
#
loop_
_entity.id
_entity.type
_entity.pdbx_description
1 polymer ?
#
loop_
_entity_poly.entity_id
_entity_poly.type
_entity_poly.pdbx_seq_one_letter_code
_entity_poly.pdbx_strand_id
1 'polypeptide(L)'
;MPELSVVSLRRWQSLDETAGVLGRCLADIGGLEELIRPGSTVVIKPNITANAPVESGGTTHLALVEALVTEVQRCRPWRVVVAEGTGAFGTTHESAYPTGGWREMAARTGVELWNLDVGPHREMPDPTGLYGEPIPLAELVLDADVYITVPCLKTHISLDYTVALKNSFALTPQPVRSEIHRRSVLEESLVAINAIRAPDLSLVDGFDGAEGEAGGSCFEYPAGARVMLVGRDPVAVDTVARAAMHLDHPARYHTWCAQQGVGVGSLARIQVAGDGLGACTRPFLWPADQVGGELERVRFHERGACSGCRMPAVMGLRRFPDRALRSPVDLVYGGRGALPLGEVRCTVGDCALAAGAAEVHVPGCPPTTAELVRALVEAGVVCQRCQDVAVAAMRDLPEELLRELRVTAAADEAHRGEGVVHGARHKELMVGDCMERYAATVVERAATVGLVVEEDVAYCPGCPPEVEQVRAVLARWASDLTAPDGDGRI
;
A
#
# COMPACT_ATOMS: atom_id res chain seq x y z
N MET A 1 16.53 21.08 -28.86
CA MET A 1 16.76 20.13 -27.75
C MET A 1 15.37 19.63 -27.39
N PRO A 2 15.19 18.37 -27.00
CA PRO A 2 13.90 17.94 -26.49
C PRO A 2 13.55 18.82 -25.29
N GLU A 3 12.29 19.22 -25.20
CA GLU A 3 11.77 20.04 -24.12
C GLU A 3 11.97 19.30 -22.77
N LEU A 4 12.45 20.01 -21.77
CA LEU A 4 12.66 19.43 -20.43
C LEU A 4 11.31 19.38 -19.72
N SER A 5 11.00 18.25 -19.04
CA SER A 5 9.89 18.23 -18.09
C SER A 5 10.23 19.12 -16.89
N VAL A 6 9.27 19.92 -16.44
CA VAL A 6 9.44 20.80 -15.27
C VAL A 6 8.71 20.23 -14.08
N VAL A 7 9.41 20.09 -12.94
CA VAL A 7 8.85 19.71 -11.66
C VAL A 7 9.24 20.74 -10.61
N SER A 8 8.26 21.37 -9.98
CA SER A 8 8.49 22.22 -8.82
C SER A 8 8.66 21.35 -7.58
N LEU A 9 9.69 21.60 -6.79
CA LEU A 9 9.97 20.97 -5.51
C LEU A 9 10.28 22.05 -4.47
N ARG A 10 9.39 22.20 -3.50
CA ARG A 10 9.49 23.24 -2.47
C ARG A 10 9.32 22.71 -1.06
N ARG A 11 9.99 23.36 -0.11
CA ARG A 11 9.74 23.17 1.32
C ARG A 11 8.34 23.63 1.68
N TRP A 12 7.71 22.88 2.57
CA TRP A 12 6.38 23.14 3.10
C TRP A 12 6.39 22.91 4.60
N GLN A 13 6.74 23.96 5.37
CA GLN A 13 7.07 23.81 6.79
C GLN A 13 5.83 23.89 7.71
N SER A 14 4.77 24.56 7.29
CA SER A 14 3.52 24.73 8.05
C SER A 14 2.32 24.55 7.16
N LEU A 15 1.24 23.97 7.69
CA LEU A 15 -0.05 23.86 6.98
C LEU A 15 -0.66 25.24 6.70
N ASP A 16 -0.36 26.26 7.51
CA ASP A 16 -0.82 27.63 7.26
C ASP A 16 -0.19 28.24 5.99
N GLU A 17 0.94 27.72 5.53
CA GLU A 17 1.61 28.20 4.32
C GLU A 17 1.13 27.49 3.05
N THR A 18 0.23 26.50 3.16
CA THR A 18 -0.18 25.59 2.07
C THR A 18 -0.54 26.35 0.79
N ALA A 19 -1.44 27.32 0.87
CA ALA A 19 -1.87 28.08 -0.31
C ALA A 19 -0.72 28.87 -0.94
N GLY A 20 0.15 29.46 -0.13
CA GLY A 20 1.31 30.21 -0.62
C GLY A 20 2.37 29.33 -1.28
N VAL A 21 2.65 28.14 -0.70
CA VAL A 21 3.59 27.16 -1.27
C VAL A 21 3.02 26.63 -2.58
N LEU A 22 1.74 26.24 -2.60
CA LEU A 22 1.06 25.76 -3.81
C LEU A 22 1.10 26.81 -4.93
N GLY A 23 0.77 28.08 -4.64
CA GLY A 23 0.82 29.15 -5.63
C GLY A 23 2.19 29.32 -6.27
N ARG A 24 3.27 29.23 -5.47
CA ARG A 24 4.64 29.25 -5.99
C ARG A 24 4.97 28.01 -6.83
N CYS A 25 4.55 26.81 -6.39
CA CYS A 25 4.75 25.59 -7.18
C CYS A 25 4.04 25.66 -8.53
N LEU A 26 2.80 26.14 -8.56
CA LEU A 26 2.04 26.31 -9.80
C LEU A 26 2.71 27.33 -10.73
N ALA A 27 3.20 28.44 -10.19
CA ALA A 27 3.93 29.43 -10.97
C ALA A 27 5.20 28.86 -11.62
N ASP A 28 5.93 27.98 -10.93
CA ASP A 28 7.13 27.33 -11.47
C ASP A 28 6.85 26.46 -12.71
N ILE A 29 5.62 25.95 -12.85
CA ILE A 29 5.20 25.08 -13.97
C ILE A 29 4.31 25.78 -15.01
N GLY A 30 4.20 27.09 -14.92
CA GLY A 30 3.43 27.93 -15.86
C GLY A 30 1.94 28.09 -15.55
N GLY A 31 1.50 27.81 -14.32
CA GLY A 31 0.11 28.02 -13.86
C GLY A 31 -0.86 26.91 -14.30
N LEU A 32 -2.15 27.16 -14.06
CA LEU A 32 -3.24 26.23 -14.43
C LEU A 32 -4.05 26.70 -15.64
N GLU A 33 -3.91 27.93 -16.07
CA GLU A 33 -4.77 28.58 -17.07
C GLU A 33 -4.65 27.95 -18.47
N GLU A 34 -3.48 27.38 -18.78
CA GLU A 34 -3.29 26.64 -20.03
C GLU A 34 -3.89 25.23 -19.97
N LEU A 35 -3.92 24.64 -18.78
CA LEU A 35 -4.43 23.30 -18.55
C LEU A 35 -5.96 23.31 -18.37
N ILE A 36 -6.47 24.23 -17.56
CA ILE A 36 -7.88 24.33 -17.21
C ILE A 36 -8.50 25.52 -17.94
N ARG A 37 -9.34 25.25 -18.93
CA ARG A 37 -10.08 26.27 -19.65
C ARG A 37 -11.43 26.54 -18.99
N PRO A 38 -12.00 27.73 -19.13
CA PRO A 38 -13.38 27.99 -18.71
C PRO A 38 -14.35 26.96 -19.32
N GLY A 39 -15.18 26.38 -18.46
CA GLY A 39 -16.13 25.33 -18.85
C GLY A 39 -15.62 23.90 -18.78
N SER A 40 -14.36 23.67 -18.43
CA SER A 40 -13.81 22.31 -18.24
C SER A 40 -14.45 21.56 -17.07
N THR A 41 -14.51 20.24 -17.17
CA THR A 41 -14.72 19.31 -16.07
C THR A 41 -13.37 18.88 -15.50
N VAL A 42 -13.16 19.16 -14.22
CA VAL A 42 -11.91 18.84 -13.52
C VAL A 42 -12.17 17.77 -12.46
N VAL A 43 -11.41 16.68 -12.50
CA VAL A 43 -11.42 15.66 -11.47
C VAL A 43 -10.14 15.74 -10.67
N ILE A 44 -10.26 15.89 -9.36
CA ILE A 44 -9.17 15.90 -8.38
C ILE A 44 -9.22 14.60 -7.60
N LYS A 45 -8.16 13.81 -7.68
CA LYS A 45 -8.06 12.55 -6.95
C LYS A 45 -7.03 12.63 -5.84
N PRO A 46 -7.44 12.78 -4.57
CA PRO A 46 -6.55 12.66 -3.42
C PRO A 46 -6.09 11.21 -3.22
N ASN A 47 -5.33 10.96 -2.19
CA ASN A 47 -5.04 9.64 -1.67
C ASN A 47 -5.67 9.51 -0.28
N ILE A 48 -6.73 8.71 -0.16
CA ILE A 48 -7.37 8.40 1.12
C ILE A 48 -7.23 6.89 1.34
N THR A 49 -6.27 6.49 2.17
CA THR A 49 -5.95 5.07 2.35
C THR A 49 -6.47 4.59 3.71
N ALA A 50 -7.37 3.61 3.67
CA ALA A 50 -7.77 2.79 4.83
C ALA A 50 -8.14 3.56 6.10
N ASN A 51 -8.74 4.74 5.99
CA ASN A 51 -9.05 5.64 7.13
C ASN A 51 -7.81 6.01 7.98
N ALA A 52 -6.61 5.92 7.40
CA ALA A 52 -5.40 6.32 8.09
C ALA A 52 -5.49 7.80 8.50
N PRO A 53 -5.08 8.15 9.72
CA PRO A 53 -4.98 9.54 10.15
C PRO A 53 -4.11 10.34 9.17
N VAL A 54 -4.44 11.59 8.96
CA VAL A 54 -3.69 12.43 8.01
C VAL A 54 -2.23 12.60 8.44
N GLU A 55 -1.99 12.69 9.75
CA GLU A 55 -0.67 12.83 10.37
C GLU A 55 0.22 11.59 10.18
N SER A 56 -0.37 10.48 9.78
CA SER A 56 0.39 9.25 9.45
C SER A 56 1.07 9.31 8.07
N GLY A 57 0.75 10.33 7.25
CA GLY A 57 1.17 10.43 5.85
C GLY A 57 0.46 9.44 4.91
N GLY A 58 -0.54 8.70 5.41
CA GLY A 58 -1.34 7.75 4.61
C GLY A 58 -2.48 8.40 3.84
N THR A 59 -2.91 9.59 4.25
CA THR A 59 -4.05 10.34 3.69
C THR A 59 -3.60 11.75 3.32
N THR A 60 -4.04 12.24 2.16
CA THR A 60 -3.76 13.60 1.68
C THR A 60 -4.37 14.64 2.62
N HIS A 61 -3.60 15.67 2.97
CA HIS A 61 -4.08 16.79 3.79
C HIS A 61 -5.23 17.53 3.10
N LEU A 62 -6.33 17.67 3.84
CA LEU A 62 -7.50 18.40 3.35
C LEU A 62 -7.17 19.84 2.97
N ALA A 63 -6.30 20.50 3.74
CA ALA A 63 -5.85 21.87 3.48
C ALA A 63 -5.19 22.02 2.10
N LEU A 64 -4.46 20.99 1.64
CA LEU A 64 -3.84 20.98 0.31
C LEU A 64 -4.90 20.86 -0.80
N VAL A 65 -5.88 19.97 -0.61
CA VAL A 65 -6.96 19.79 -1.59
C VAL A 65 -7.84 21.05 -1.65
N GLU A 66 -8.17 21.66 -0.52
CA GLU A 66 -8.96 22.91 -0.47
C GLU A 66 -8.23 24.09 -1.13
N ALA A 67 -6.92 24.21 -0.90
CA ALA A 67 -6.08 25.19 -1.60
C ALA A 67 -6.06 24.95 -3.12
N LEU A 68 -5.91 23.68 -3.54
CA LEU A 68 -5.94 23.31 -4.96
C LEU A 68 -7.32 23.62 -5.58
N VAL A 69 -8.41 23.27 -4.92
CA VAL A 69 -9.78 23.60 -5.39
C VAL A 69 -9.92 25.09 -5.61
N THR A 70 -9.39 25.93 -4.70
CA THR A 70 -9.42 27.37 -4.84
C THR A 70 -8.69 27.85 -6.11
N GLU A 71 -7.51 27.32 -6.38
CA GLU A 71 -6.74 27.66 -7.60
C GLU A 71 -7.45 27.18 -8.88
N VAL A 72 -8.00 25.96 -8.86
CA VAL A 72 -8.78 25.38 -9.96
C VAL A 72 -10.02 26.26 -10.27
N GLN A 73 -10.76 26.68 -9.25
CA GLN A 73 -11.97 27.50 -9.42
C GLN A 73 -11.67 28.89 -10.02
N ARG A 74 -10.48 29.44 -9.82
CA ARG A 74 -10.05 30.69 -10.49
C ARG A 74 -10.02 30.56 -12.02
N CYS A 75 -9.77 29.34 -12.53
CA CYS A 75 -9.83 29.04 -13.96
C CYS A 75 -11.25 28.90 -14.51
N ARG A 76 -12.29 29.05 -13.68
CA ARG A 76 -13.72 28.99 -14.02
C ARG A 76 -14.13 27.68 -14.72
N PRO A 77 -13.80 26.50 -14.19
CA PRO A 77 -14.32 25.24 -14.71
C PRO A 77 -15.84 25.20 -14.58
N TRP A 78 -16.50 24.36 -15.37
CA TRP A 78 -17.93 24.10 -15.23
C TRP A 78 -18.22 23.19 -14.03
N ARG A 79 -17.34 22.23 -13.83
CA ARG A 79 -17.52 21.20 -12.79
C ARG A 79 -16.18 20.85 -12.15
N VAL A 80 -16.16 20.74 -10.82
CA VAL A 80 -15.02 20.24 -10.06
C VAL A 80 -15.48 19.09 -9.18
N VAL A 81 -14.84 17.94 -9.32
CA VAL A 81 -15.16 16.71 -8.58
C VAL A 81 -13.93 16.25 -7.81
N VAL A 82 -14.07 16.04 -6.52
CA VAL A 82 -13.07 15.36 -5.71
C VAL A 82 -13.47 13.90 -5.63
N ALA A 83 -12.65 13.00 -6.20
CA ALA A 83 -13.01 11.61 -6.40
C ALA A 83 -11.94 10.66 -5.86
N GLU A 84 -12.34 9.64 -5.11
CA GLU A 84 -11.45 8.58 -4.64
C GLU A 84 -12.17 7.22 -4.69
N GLY A 85 -11.41 6.13 -4.82
CA GLY A 85 -11.88 4.76 -4.65
C GLY A 85 -11.56 4.23 -3.25
N THR A 86 -12.20 3.14 -2.85
CA THR A 86 -11.90 2.46 -1.59
C THR A 86 -10.52 1.82 -1.62
N GLY A 87 -9.95 1.47 -0.47
CA GLY A 87 -8.74 0.66 -0.41
C GLY A 87 -8.94 -0.73 -1.06
N ALA A 88 -7.87 -1.34 -1.58
CA ALA A 88 -7.94 -2.68 -2.19
C ALA A 88 -8.49 -3.75 -1.24
N PHE A 89 -8.40 -3.52 0.07
CA PHE A 89 -8.78 -4.45 1.13
C PHE A 89 -10.04 -4.04 1.90
N GLY A 90 -10.97 -3.31 1.27
CA GLY A 90 -12.36 -3.20 1.71
C GLY A 90 -12.68 -2.17 2.78
N THR A 91 -11.86 -1.18 2.99
CA THR A 91 -12.31 0.01 3.73
C THR A 91 -13.29 0.76 2.84
N THR A 92 -14.52 0.94 3.34
CA THR A 92 -15.54 1.62 2.57
C THR A 92 -15.23 3.11 2.49
N HIS A 93 -15.19 3.62 1.28
CA HIS A 93 -15.04 5.04 0.98
C HIS A 93 -16.07 5.94 1.67
N GLU A 94 -17.28 5.39 1.93
CA GLU A 94 -18.33 6.05 2.67
C GLU A 94 -17.93 6.39 4.10
N SER A 95 -16.99 5.65 4.70
CA SER A 95 -16.43 5.96 6.01
C SER A 95 -15.28 6.99 5.96
N ALA A 96 -14.59 7.16 4.84
CA ALA A 96 -13.48 8.10 4.71
C ALA A 96 -13.94 9.56 4.53
N TYR A 97 -14.95 9.81 3.72
CA TYR A 97 -15.49 11.18 3.54
C TYR A 97 -16.26 11.75 4.73
N PRO A 98 -16.94 10.98 5.58
CA PRO A 98 -17.53 11.50 6.81
C PRO A 98 -16.51 11.96 7.85
N THR A 99 -15.28 11.41 7.81
CA THR A 99 -14.20 11.80 8.71
C THR A 99 -13.27 12.81 8.04
N GLY A 100 -12.53 13.60 8.80
CA GLY A 100 -11.49 14.49 8.29
C GLY A 100 -11.98 15.78 7.59
N GLY A 101 -13.28 16.12 7.67
CA GLY A 101 -13.79 17.41 7.18
C GLY A 101 -14.02 17.50 5.67
N TRP A 102 -14.01 16.38 4.94
CA TRP A 102 -14.21 16.34 3.48
C TRP A 102 -15.58 16.86 3.04
N ARG A 103 -16.65 16.49 3.76
CA ARG A 103 -18.03 16.95 3.47
C ARG A 103 -18.20 18.44 3.74
N GLU A 104 -17.61 18.91 4.82
CA GLU A 104 -17.61 20.34 5.19
C GLU A 104 -16.83 21.16 4.14
N MET A 105 -15.69 20.67 3.69
CA MET A 105 -14.93 21.28 2.61
C MET A 105 -15.76 21.36 1.33
N ALA A 106 -16.39 20.27 0.91
CA ALA A 106 -17.23 20.23 -0.27
C ALA A 106 -18.40 21.21 -0.17
N ALA A 107 -19.06 21.30 1.00
CA ALA A 107 -20.13 22.26 1.24
C ALA A 107 -19.65 23.73 1.15
N ARG A 108 -18.44 24.04 1.64
CA ARG A 108 -17.88 25.39 1.57
C ARG A 108 -17.43 25.78 0.15
N THR A 109 -16.86 24.83 -0.57
CA THR A 109 -16.24 25.10 -1.89
C THR A 109 -17.18 24.83 -3.06
N GLY A 110 -18.28 24.12 -2.83
CA GLY A 110 -19.24 23.76 -3.88
C GLY A 110 -18.75 22.64 -4.82
N VAL A 111 -17.70 21.90 -4.46
CA VAL A 111 -17.23 20.75 -5.23
C VAL A 111 -18.07 19.51 -4.92
N GLU A 112 -18.12 18.59 -5.87
CA GLU A 112 -18.75 17.29 -5.67
C GLU A 112 -17.76 16.31 -5.05
N LEU A 113 -18.22 15.43 -4.13
CA LEU A 113 -17.48 14.26 -3.69
C LEU A 113 -18.00 13.03 -4.45
N TRP A 114 -17.10 12.21 -4.96
CA TRP A 114 -17.47 11.04 -5.77
C TRP A 114 -16.71 9.79 -5.33
N ASN A 115 -17.45 8.68 -5.25
CA ASN A 115 -16.86 7.37 -5.04
C ASN A 115 -16.60 6.69 -6.40
N LEU A 116 -15.33 6.51 -6.76
CA LEU A 116 -14.93 5.90 -8.03
C LEU A 116 -15.35 4.43 -8.15
N ASP A 117 -15.58 3.72 -7.04
CA ASP A 117 -16.00 2.31 -7.09
C ASP A 117 -17.49 2.13 -7.41
N VAL A 118 -18.32 3.15 -7.21
CA VAL A 118 -19.79 3.07 -7.40
C VAL A 118 -20.20 3.59 -8.78
N GLY A 119 -19.38 4.41 -9.43
CA GLY A 119 -19.67 4.98 -10.73
C GLY A 119 -19.56 3.98 -11.88
N PRO A 120 -19.98 4.39 -13.09
CA PRO A 120 -19.76 3.58 -14.29
C PRO A 120 -18.29 3.46 -14.62
N HIS A 121 -17.90 2.27 -15.12
CA HIS A 121 -16.55 1.96 -15.59
C HIS A 121 -16.61 1.53 -17.05
N ARG A 122 -15.60 1.90 -17.80
CA ARG A 122 -15.44 1.52 -19.22
C ARG A 122 -14.25 0.58 -19.36
N GLU A 123 -14.47 -0.56 -20.01
CA GLU A 123 -13.40 -1.49 -20.39
C GLU A 123 -12.49 -0.83 -21.42
N MET A 124 -11.24 -0.64 -21.04
CA MET A 124 -10.23 -0.03 -21.89
C MET A 124 -9.21 -1.10 -22.31
N PRO A 125 -8.88 -1.20 -23.61
CA PRO A 125 -7.83 -2.12 -24.05
C PRO A 125 -6.50 -1.70 -23.46
N ASP A 126 -5.67 -2.67 -23.05
CA ASP A 126 -4.30 -2.40 -22.64
C ASP A 126 -3.42 -2.03 -23.85
N PRO A 127 -2.96 -0.77 -23.97
CA PRO A 127 -2.14 -0.34 -25.11
C PRO A 127 -0.70 -0.82 -25.00
N THR A 128 -0.28 -1.34 -23.83
CA THR A 128 1.10 -1.72 -23.54
C THR A 128 1.37 -3.20 -23.78
N GLY A 129 0.34 -4.03 -23.72
CA GLY A 129 0.42 -5.48 -23.75
C GLY A 129 1.07 -6.12 -22.53
N LEU A 130 1.39 -5.34 -21.49
CA LEU A 130 2.05 -5.84 -20.27
C LEU A 130 1.04 -6.49 -19.31
N TYR A 131 -0.12 -5.86 -19.14
CA TYR A 131 -1.23 -6.43 -18.36
C TYR A 131 -1.95 -7.53 -19.14
N GLY A 132 -2.07 -7.36 -20.46
CA GLY A 132 -2.47 -8.38 -21.42
C GLY A 132 -3.97 -8.60 -21.58
N GLU A 133 -4.82 -7.82 -20.91
CA GLU A 133 -6.27 -7.87 -20.99
C GLU A 133 -6.90 -6.47 -20.84
N PRO A 134 -8.15 -6.24 -21.23
CA PRO A 134 -8.84 -4.99 -20.97
C PRO A 134 -8.93 -4.72 -19.48
N ILE A 135 -8.86 -3.42 -19.12
CA ILE A 135 -8.94 -2.97 -17.73
C ILE A 135 -10.09 -1.95 -17.58
N PRO A 136 -11.03 -2.17 -16.63
CA PRO A 136 -12.11 -1.23 -16.39
C PRO A 136 -11.59 0.00 -15.65
N LEU A 137 -11.84 1.19 -16.20
CA LEU A 137 -11.51 2.48 -15.61
C LEU A 137 -12.76 3.34 -15.43
N ALA A 138 -12.78 4.13 -14.35
CA ALA A 138 -13.87 5.03 -14.03
C ALA A 138 -14.15 6.03 -15.15
N GLU A 139 -15.36 6.02 -15.72
CA GLU A 139 -15.75 6.92 -16.83
C GLU A 139 -15.63 8.39 -16.44
N LEU A 140 -15.91 8.74 -15.19
CA LEU A 140 -15.73 10.09 -14.68
C LEU A 140 -14.33 10.65 -14.97
N VAL A 141 -13.28 9.83 -14.82
CA VAL A 141 -11.89 10.26 -15.04
C VAL A 141 -11.50 10.16 -16.50
N LEU A 142 -12.02 9.17 -17.24
CA LEU A 142 -11.79 9.03 -18.67
C LEU A 142 -12.36 10.22 -19.46
N ASP A 143 -13.54 10.70 -19.05
CA ASP A 143 -14.28 11.77 -19.75
C ASP A 143 -13.98 13.18 -19.18
N ALA A 144 -13.17 13.29 -18.13
CA ALA A 144 -12.73 14.57 -17.58
C ALA A 144 -11.80 15.30 -18.56
N ASP A 145 -12.01 16.61 -18.75
CA ASP A 145 -11.09 17.47 -19.51
C ASP A 145 -9.73 17.52 -18.82
N VAL A 146 -9.71 17.55 -17.48
CA VAL A 146 -8.48 17.58 -16.67
C VAL A 146 -8.59 16.60 -15.50
N TYR A 147 -7.60 15.73 -15.38
CA TYR A 147 -7.41 14.83 -14.25
C TYR A 147 -6.19 15.26 -13.44
N ILE A 148 -6.40 15.63 -12.18
CA ILE A 148 -5.36 16.03 -11.23
C ILE A 148 -5.24 14.95 -10.15
N THR A 149 -4.05 14.39 -9.95
CA THR A 149 -3.77 13.45 -8.88
C THR A 149 -3.08 14.16 -7.71
N VAL A 150 -3.51 13.86 -6.46
CA VAL A 150 -2.93 14.44 -5.24
C VAL A 150 -2.47 13.31 -4.30
N PRO A 151 -1.39 12.59 -4.66
CA PRO A 151 -0.86 11.48 -3.85
C PRO A 151 -0.13 11.95 -2.62
N CYS A 152 -0.05 11.06 -1.60
CA CYS A 152 0.93 11.20 -0.53
C CYS A 152 2.32 10.72 -0.98
N LEU A 153 3.36 11.38 -0.47
CA LEU A 153 4.75 10.95 -0.65
C LEU A 153 5.05 9.83 0.35
N LYS A 154 5.16 8.59 -0.11
CA LYS A 154 5.38 7.44 0.80
C LYS A 154 6.12 6.29 0.16
N THR A 155 6.84 5.50 0.98
CA THR A 155 7.32 4.18 0.60
C THR A 155 6.15 3.20 0.43
N HIS A 156 6.40 2.05 -0.14
CA HIS A 156 5.39 1.02 -0.33
C HIS A 156 6.02 -0.37 -0.26
N ILE A 157 5.41 -1.24 0.53
CA ILE A 157 5.96 -2.57 0.79
C ILE A 157 6.20 -3.43 -0.45
N SER A 158 5.38 -3.29 -1.49
CA SER A 158 5.52 -4.09 -2.71
C SER A 158 6.06 -3.30 -3.91
N LEU A 159 6.02 -1.97 -3.88
CA LEU A 159 6.32 -1.12 -5.04
C LEU A 159 7.46 -0.12 -4.83
N ASP A 160 8.24 -0.25 -3.77
CA ASP A 160 9.22 0.71 -3.29
C ASP A 160 8.61 2.00 -2.77
N TYR A 161 7.82 2.69 -3.58
CA TYR A 161 7.21 3.97 -3.22
C TYR A 161 5.83 4.13 -3.90
N THR A 162 5.08 5.08 -3.39
CA THR A 162 3.79 5.54 -3.92
C THR A 162 3.86 7.03 -4.14
N VAL A 163 3.59 7.46 -5.37
CA VAL A 163 3.45 8.86 -5.75
C VAL A 163 2.38 8.97 -6.85
N ALA A 164 2.56 9.76 -7.90
CA ALA A 164 1.55 10.06 -8.91
C ALA A 164 1.07 8.83 -9.68
N LEU A 165 1.99 8.03 -10.22
CA LEU A 165 1.66 6.86 -11.04
C LEU A 165 0.83 5.82 -10.27
N LYS A 166 1.21 5.52 -9.02
CA LYS A 166 0.50 4.53 -8.20
C LYS A 166 -0.87 5.04 -7.76
N ASN A 167 -1.05 6.35 -7.56
CA ASN A 167 -2.33 6.90 -7.13
C ASN A 167 -3.45 6.69 -8.18
N SER A 168 -3.10 6.48 -9.45
CA SER A 168 -4.05 6.13 -10.53
C SER A 168 -4.64 4.71 -10.39
N PHE A 169 -4.12 3.87 -9.49
CA PHE A 169 -4.63 2.51 -9.28
C PHE A 169 -6.12 2.46 -8.91
N ALA A 170 -6.60 3.43 -8.13
CA ALA A 170 -8.00 3.51 -7.73
C ALA A 170 -8.96 3.99 -8.85
N LEU A 171 -8.48 4.19 -10.06
CA LEU A 171 -9.34 4.38 -11.24
C LEU A 171 -10.04 3.08 -11.66
N THR A 172 -9.50 1.91 -11.25
CA THR A 172 -10.14 0.61 -11.42
C THR A 172 -11.04 0.28 -10.23
N PRO A 173 -12.17 -0.43 -10.42
CA PRO A 173 -13.08 -0.77 -9.33
C PRO A 173 -12.43 -1.74 -8.32
N GLN A 174 -12.89 -1.68 -7.07
CA GLN A 174 -12.32 -2.43 -5.94
C GLN A 174 -12.17 -3.96 -6.20
N PRO A 175 -13.14 -4.69 -6.78
CA PRO A 175 -12.96 -6.12 -7.05
C PRO A 175 -11.80 -6.39 -8.02
N VAL A 176 -11.60 -5.53 -9.02
CA VAL A 176 -10.50 -5.65 -9.99
C VAL A 176 -9.17 -5.38 -9.31
N ARG A 177 -9.10 -4.37 -8.41
CA ARG A 177 -7.88 -4.11 -7.62
C ARG A 177 -7.50 -5.29 -6.74
N SER A 178 -8.47 -5.93 -6.10
CA SER A 178 -8.24 -7.14 -5.30
C SER A 178 -7.70 -8.30 -6.17
N GLU A 179 -8.27 -8.50 -7.36
CA GLU A 179 -7.81 -9.52 -8.30
C GLU A 179 -6.39 -9.25 -8.82
N ILE A 180 -6.07 -7.99 -9.14
CA ILE A 180 -4.72 -7.57 -9.54
C ILE A 180 -3.69 -7.90 -8.44
N HIS A 181 -4.02 -7.63 -7.18
CA HIS A 181 -3.16 -7.99 -6.05
C HIS A 181 -3.01 -9.50 -5.91
N ARG A 182 -4.12 -10.25 -6.01
CA ARG A 182 -4.11 -11.71 -5.92
C ARG A 182 -3.25 -12.36 -7.02
N ARG A 183 -3.29 -11.80 -8.23
CA ARG A 183 -2.48 -12.25 -9.39
C ARG A 183 -1.04 -11.74 -9.37
N SER A 184 -0.69 -10.84 -8.46
CA SER A 184 0.64 -10.19 -8.39
C SER A 184 1.03 -9.44 -9.68
N VAL A 185 0.05 -8.87 -10.40
CA VAL A 185 0.24 -8.10 -11.64
C VAL A 185 0.04 -6.60 -11.45
N LEU A 186 0.33 -6.11 -10.25
CA LEU A 186 0.14 -4.70 -9.89
C LEU A 186 0.99 -3.75 -10.72
N GLU A 187 2.25 -4.08 -10.99
CA GLU A 187 3.15 -3.22 -11.78
C GLU A 187 2.69 -3.11 -13.22
N GLU A 188 2.30 -4.24 -13.82
CA GLU A 188 1.76 -4.32 -15.19
C GLU A 188 0.47 -3.51 -15.32
N SER A 189 -0.44 -3.64 -14.36
CA SER A 189 -1.70 -2.89 -14.35
C SER A 189 -1.48 -1.39 -14.21
N LEU A 190 -0.53 -0.94 -13.39
CA LEU A 190 -0.19 0.48 -13.24
C LEU A 190 0.33 1.08 -14.54
N VAL A 191 1.12 0.33 -15.30
CA VAL A 191 1.61 0.80 -16.60
C VAL A 191 0.45 0.93 -17.59
N ALA A 192 -0.44 -0.07 -17.67
CA ALA A 192 -1.61 -0.03 -18.53
C ALA A 192 -2.53 1.15 -18.18
N ILE A 193 -2.86 1.34 -16.89
CA ILE A 193 -3.72 2.44 -16.42
C ILE A 193 -3.13 3.80 -16.82
N ASN A 194 -1.85 4.03 -16.54
CA ASN A 194 -1.22 5.33 -16.84
C ASN A 194 -0.96 5.53 -18.34
N ALA A 195 -0.82 4.48 -19.13
CA ALA A 195 -0.76 4.58 -20.58
C ALA A 195 -2.13 4.92 -21.20
N ILE A 196 -3.23 4.50 -20.55
CA ILE A 196 -4.61 4.86 -20.98
C ILE A 196 -4.97 6.27 -20.51
N ARG A 197 -4.77 6.56 -19.23
CA ARG A 197 -5.17 7.85 -18.61
C ARG A 197 -4.16 8.26 -17.53
N ALA A 198 -3.05 8.86 -17.96
CA ALA A 198 -2.14 9.54 -17.05
C ALA A 198 -2.79 10.82 -16.48
N PRO A 199 -2.42 11.26 -15.27
CA PRO A 199 -2.84 12.56 -14.77
C PRO A 199 -2.23 13.71 -15.60
N ASP A 200 -3.02 14.75 -15.81
CA ASP A 200 -2.59 15.99 -16.49
C ASP A 200 -1.77 16.90 -15.56
N LEU A 201 -1.99 16.74 -14.24
CA LEU A 201 -1.23 17.39 -13.17
C LEU A 201 -1.08 16.47 -11.99
N SER A 202 0.10 16.44 -11.41
CA SER A 202 0.42 15.74 -10.17
C SER A 202 0.86 16.74 -9.11
N LEU A 203 0.16 16.73 -7.96
CA LEU A 203 0.44 17.56 -6.79
C LEU A 203 0.72 16.63 -5.61
N VAL A 204 1.96 16.47 -5.21
CA VAL A 204 2.37 15.51 -4.18
C VAL A 204 2.34 16.14 -2.80
N ASP A 205 1.59 15.51 -1.90
CA ASP A 205 1.57 15.80 -0.48
C ASP A 205 2.73 15.09 0.22
N GLY A 206 3.79 15.82 0.47
CA GLY A 206 4.95 15.38 1.25
C GLY A 206 5.07 16.12 2.59
N PHE A 207 3.96 16.63 3.15
CA PHE A 207 4.03 17.33 4.44
C PHE A 207 4.45 16.37 5.55
N ASP A 208 3.69 15.35 5.80
CA ASP A 208 4.10 14.26 6.69
C ASP A 208 4.85 13.20 5.90
N GLY A 209 4.25 12.69 4.83
CA GLY A 209 4.79 11.54 4.13
C GLY A 209 4.76 10.29 5.01
N ALA A 210 4.98 9.12 4.45
CA ALA A 210 5.08 7.91 5.24
C ALA A 210 6.26 7.04 4.77
N GLU A 211 6.98 6.45 5.72
CA GLU A 211 8.14 5.61 5.44
C GLU A 211 7.98 4.19 6.00
N GLY A 212 8.90 3.29 5.73
CA GLY A 212 8.82 1.89 6.12
C GLY A 212 7.73 1.16 5.33
N GLU A 213 6.92 0.35 6.00
CA GLU A 213 5.86 -0.45 5.39
C GLU A 213 4.63 0.34 4.94
N ALA A 214 4.74 1.65 4.84
CA ALA A 214 3.65 2.52 4.41
C ALA A 214 2.99 2.04 3.11
N GLY A 215 1.65 2.11 3.04
CA GLY A 215 0.88 1.61 1.90
C GLY A 215 0.49 0.14 1.96
N GLY A 216 0.99 -0.60 2.95
CA GLY A 216 0.47 -1.90 3.37
C GLY A 216 -0.64 -1.72 4.40
N SER A 217 -0.52 -2.42 5.49
CA SER A 217 -1.45 -2.41 6.60
C SER A 217 -1.06 -1.45 7.74
N CYS A 218 0.05 -0.72 7.59
CA CYS A 218 0.66 0.08 8.63
C CYS A 218 1.01 1.48 8.11
N PHE A 219 0.65 2.49 8.89
CA PHE A 219 1.01 3.90 8.68
C PHE A 219 1.52 4.48 10.01
N GLU A 220 2.44 3.79 10.66
CA GLU A 220 2.94 4.15 11.99
C GLU A 220 4.15 5.09 11.95
N TYR A 221 4.76 5.27 10.76
CA TYR A 221 6.02 5.98 10.59
C TYR A 221 5.84 7.18 9.66
N PRO A 222 5.35 8.33 10.17
CA PRO A 222 5.35 9.56 9.39
C PRO A 222 6.80 10.00 9.12
N ALA A 223 7.12 10.26 7.86
CA ALA A 223 8.44 10.66 7.45
C ALA A 223 8.77 12.11 7.86
N GLY A 224 7.79 12.99 7.93
CA GLY A 224 8.00 14.42 8.18
C GLY A 224 8.85 15.06 7.07
N ALA A 225 8.57 14.73 5.80
CA ALA A 225 9.38 15.18 4.68
C ALA A 225 9.30 16.69 4.44
N ARG A 226 8.15 17.30 4.78
CA ARG A 226 7.93 18.75 4.72
C ARG A 226 8.20 19.35 3.34
N VAL A 227 7.71 18.68 2.29
CA VAL A 227 7.89 19.09 0.89
C VAL A 227 6.56 19.02 0.13
N MET A 228 6.48 19.82 -0.93
CA MET A 228 5.43 19.79 -1.93
C MET A 228 6.06 19.67 -3.31
N LEU A 229 5.54 18.75 -4.15
CA LEU A 229 5.98 18.62 -5.54
C LEU A 229 4.78 18.86 -6.47
N VAL A 230 5.03 19.57 -7.58
CA VAL A 230 4.02 19.80 -8.62
C VAL A 230 4.64 19.63 -9.99
N GLY A 231 3.97 18.91 -10.89
CA GLY A 231 4.40 18.75 -12.27
C GLY A 231 3.32 18.19 -13.17
N ARG A 232 3.43 18.46 -14.49
CA ARG A 232 2.49 17.97 -15.50
C ARG A 232 2.83 16.59 -16.04
N ASP A 233 4.06 16.12 -15.84
CA ASP A 233 4.56 14.81 -16.24
C ASP A 233 4.62 13.91 -15.00
N PRO A 234 3.73 12.90 -14.85
CA PRO A 234 3.67 12.07 -13.65
C PRO A 234 4.93 11.21 -13.45
N VAL A 235 5.59 10.79 -14.53
CA VAL A 235 6.84 10.02 -14.45
C VAL A 235 7.99 10.93 -13.97
N ALA A 236 8.03 12.17 -14.43
CA ALA A 236 9.01 13.15 -13.96
C ALA A 236 8.80 13.51 -12.50
N VAL A 237 7.53 13.67 -12.06
CA VAL A 237 7.19 13.91 -10.66
C VAL A 237 7.64 12.74 -9.78
N ASP A 238 7.34 11.50 -10.17
CA ASP A 238 7.79 10.30 -9.46
C ASP A 238 9.32 10.19 -9.43
N THR A 239 10.01 10.58 -10.51
CA THR A 239 11.48 10.63 -10.58
C THR A 239 12.07 11.60 -9.55
N VAL A 240 11.52 12.81 -9.46
CA VAL A 240 11.98 13.83 -8.50
C VAL A 240 11.62 13.44 -7.07
N ALA A 241 10.39 12.93 -6.86
CA ALA A 241 9.94 12.43 -5.56
C ALA A 241 10.86 11.33 -5.02
N ARG A 242 11.18 10.34 -5.84
CA ARG A 242 12.13 9.27 -5.51
C ARG A 242 13.52 9.83 -5.13
N ALA A 243 14.02 10.79 -5.89
CA ALA A 243 15.30 11.43 -5.57
C ALA A 243 15.24 12.21 -4.25
N ALA A 244 14.11 12.89 -3.96
CA ALA A 244 13.89 13.58 -2.69
C ALA A 244 13.79 12.61 -1.49
N MET A 245 13.26 11.40 -1.69
CA MET A 245 13.23 10.31 -0.71
C MET A 245 14.58 9.60 -0.56
N HIS A 246 15.59 9.94 -1.37
CA HIS A 246 16.90 9.27 -1.43
C HIS A 246 16.79 7.78 -1.76
N LEU A 247 15.91 7.42 -2.70
CA LEU A 247 15.77 6.06 -3.16
C LEU A 247 16.59 5.86 -4.45
N ASP A 248 17.58 4.97 -4.42
CA ASP A 248 18.63 4.89 -5.46
C ASP A 248 18.15 4.31 -6.79
N HIS A 249 17.11 3.45 -6.79
CA HIS A 249 16.64 2.78 -7.99
C HIS A 249 15.15 3.04 -8.27
N PRO A 250 14.79 3.19 -9.54
CA PRO A 250 13.40 3.33 -9.91
C PRO A 250 12.67 1.98 -9.74
N ALA A 251 11.43 2.04 -9.30
CA ALA A 251 10.53 0.90 -9.37
C ALA A 251 10.34 0.44 -10.82
N ARG A 252 10.03 -0.83 -11.00
CA ARG A 252 9.89 -1.43 -12.34
C ARG A 252 8.76 -0.78 -13.14
N TYR A 253 7.60 -0.57 -12.51
CA TYR A 253 6.46 0.11 -13.16
C TYR A 253 6.80 1.53 -13.62
N HIS A 254 7.60 2.27 -12.84
CA HIS A 254 8.07 3.61 -13.22
C HIS A 254 8.95 3.56 -14.48
N THR A 255 9.90 2.61 -14.51
CA THR A 255 10.77 2.41 -15.67
C THR A 255 9.95 2.05 -16.91
N TRP A 256 8.96 1.18 -16.76
CA TRP A 256 8.09 0.78 -17.86
C TRP A 256 7.19 1.93 -18.34
N CYS A 257 6.61 2.73 -17.45
CA CYS A 257 5.87 3.93 -17.84
C CYS A 257 6.73 4.88 -18.70
N ALA A 258 7.99 5.10 -18.31
CA ALA A 258 8.92 5.89 -19.12
C ALA A 258 9.20 5.26 -20.49
N GLN A 259 9.37 3.94 -20.56
CA GLN A 259 9.58 3.20 -21.83
C GLN A 259 8.35 3.24 -22.74
N GLN A 260 7.14 3.24 -22.18
CA GLN A 260 5.88 3.36 -22.91
C GLN A 260 5.55 4.81 -23.32
N GLY A 261 6.44 5.76 -23.01
CA GLY A 261 6.26 7.17 -23.40
C GLY A 261 5.26 7.93 -22.54
N VAL A 262 4.88 7.45 -21.37
CA VAL A 262 3.97 8.15 -20.44
C VAL A 262 4.61 9.42 -19.89
N GLY A 263 5.95 9.45 -19.75
CA GLY A 263 6.69 10.63 -19.33
C GLY A 263 8.20 10.40 -19.23
N VAL A 264 8.89 11.35 -18.59
CA VAL A 264 10.36 11.41 -18.53
C VAL A 264 10.90 10.78 -17.25
N GLY A 265 11.53 9.61 -17.35
CA GLY A 265 12.11 8.87 -16.22
C GLY A 265 13.57 9.20 -15.89
N SER A 266 14.21 10.16 -16.58
CA SER A 266 15.62 10.53 -16.37
C SER A 266 15.73 11.88 -15.69
N LEU A 267 16.31 11.95 -14.51
CA LEU A 267 16.52 13.19 -13.76
C LEU A 267 17.31 14.23 -14.55
N ALA A 268 18.25 13.80 -15.41
CA ALA A 268 19.03 14.69 -16.28
C ALA A 268 18.18 15.42 -17.36
N ARG A 269 16.95 14.95 -17.59
CA ARG A 269 15.99 15.54 -18.53
C ARG A 269 14.84 16.24 -17.82
N ILE A 270 14.96 16.49 -16.52
CA ILE A 270 13.96 17.15 -15.70
C ILE A 270 14.56 18.43 -15.11
N GLN A 271 13.89 19.54 -15.33
CA GLN A 271 14.19 20.78 -14.62
C GLN A 271 13.49 20.77 -13.27
N VAL A 272 14.26 20.68 -12.18
CA VAL A 272 13.72 20.79 -10.82
C VAL A 272 13.73 22.28 -10.44
N ALA A 273 12.56 22.88 -10.43
CA ALA A 273 12.35 24.28 -10.03
C ALA A 273 12.05 24.38 -8.51
N GLY A 274 12.08 25.60 -7.99
CA GLY A 274 11.83 25.87 -6.57
C GLY A 274 13.06 25.75 -5.70
N ASP A 275 12.95 25.10 -4.52
CA ASP A 275 14.05 25.01 -3.55
C ASP A 275 15.07 23.94 -3.94
N GLY A 276 14.70 23.02 -4.83
CA GLY A 276 15.56 22.01 -5.40
C GLY A 276 15.89 20.82 -4.47
N LEU A 277 16.48 19.78 -5.05
CA LEU A 277 16.78 18.53 -4.32
C LEU A 277 17.70 18.75 -3.14
N GLY A 278 18.75 19.58 -3.27
CA GLY A 278 19.70 19.81 -2.19
C GLY A 278 19.09 20.35 -0.88
N ALA A 279 17.95 21.04 -0.98
CA ALA A 279 17.22 21.58 0.17
C ALA A 279 16.07 20.70 0.65
N CYS A 280 15.58 19.78 -0.19
CA CYS A 280 14.35 19.02 0.01
C CYS A 280 14.57 17.50 0.13
N THR A 281 15.80 17.00 0.01
CA THR A 281 16.10 15.57 0.14
C THR A 281 16.12 15.15 1.61
N ARG A 282 15.40 14.06 1.90
CA ARG A 282 15.42 13.35 3.17
C ARG A 282 15.40 11.85 2.89
N PRO A 283 16.37 11.07 3.39
CA PRO A 283 16.31 9.61 3.27
C PRO A 283 15.06 9.06 3.97
N PHE A 284 14.30 8.23 3.26
CA PHE A 284 13.18 7.50 3.81
C PHE A 284 13.62 6.10 4.23
N LEU A 285 13.04 5.60 5.32
CA LEU A 285 13.26 4.23 5.77
C LEU A 285 12.59 3.26 4.79
N TRP A 286 13.34 2.26 4.31
CA TRP A 286 12.79 1.21 3.47
C TRP A 286 11.96 0.20 4.29
N PRO A 287 10.94 -0.43 3.69
CA PRO A 287 10.18 -1.51 4.34
C PRO A 287 11.07 -2.66 4.83
N ALA A 288 12.02 -3.10 4.00
CA ALA A 288 12.93 -4.18 4.37
C ALA A 288 13.89 -3.80 5.50
N ASP A 289 14.37 -2.55 5.52
CA ASP A 289 15.25 -2.05 6.59
C ASP A 289 14.50 -1.89 7.91
N GLN A 290 13.23 -1.46 7.86
CA GLN A 290 12.38 -1.39 9.03
C GLN A 290 12.18 -2.77 9.64
N VAL A 291 11.72 -3.74 8.85
CA VAL A 291 11.48 -5.10 9.32
C VAL A 291 12.79 -5.77 9.75
N GLY A 292 13.90 -5.53 9.02
CA GLY A 292 15.22 -6.01 9.39
C GLY A 292 15.75 -5.42 10.68
N GLY A 293 15.45 -4.14 10.95
CA GLY A 293 15.77 -3.49 12.22
C GLY A 293 14.96 -4.00 13.41
N GLU A 294 13.79 -4.56 13.14
CA GLU A 294 12.91 -5.17 14.13
C GLU A 294 13.21 -6.66 14.40
N LEU A 295 13.94 -7.32 13.48
CA LEU A 295 14.29 -8.74 13.53
C LEU A 295 15.81 -8.91 13.56
N GLU A 296 16.37 -9.26 14.73
CA GLU A 296 17.83 -9.43 14.90
C GLU A 296 18.37 -10.65 14.12
N ARG A 297 17.51 -11.65 13.86
CA ARG A 297 17.88 -12.91 13.22
C ARG A 297 17.58 -12.98 11.73
N VAL A 298 17.10 -11.89 11.12
CA VAL A 298 16.83 -11.83 9.68
C VAL A 298 17.62 -10.72 9.02
N ARG A 299 18.33 -11.04 7.96
CA ARG A 299 18.99 -10.07 7.09
C ARG A 299 18.37 -10.13 5.70
N PHE A 300 17.81 -9.02 5.25
CA PHE A 300 17.22 -8.90 3.92
C PHE A 300 18.28 -8.47 2.91
N HIS A 301 18.41 -9.23 1.84
CA HIS A 301 19.32 -8.96 0.73
C HIS A 301 18.53 -8.78 -0.56
N GLU A 302 18.06 -7.55 -0.78
CA GLU A 302 17.39 -7.21 -2.03
C GLU A 302 18.39 -7.02 -3.17
N ARG A 303 18.10 -7.63 -4.32
CA ARG A 303 19.03 -7.71 -5.43
C ARG A 303 18.33 -7.42 -6.76
N GLY A 304 17.66 -6.26 -6.83
CA GLY A 304 16.86 -5.85 -7.98
C GLY A 304 15.64 -6.75 -8.17
N ALA A 305 14.99 -7.11 -7.09
CA ALA A 305 13.76 -7.86 -7.10
C ALA A 305 12.59 -7.03 -7.68
N CYS A 306 11.61 -7.72 -8.25
CA CYS A 306 10.32 -7.13 -8.53
C CYS A 306 9.42 -7.12 -7.29
N SER A 307 8.31 -6.38 -7.35
CA SER A 307 7.30 -6.33 -6.30
C SER A 307 6.80 -7.69 -5.85
N GLY A 308 6.68 -8.63 -6.78
CA GLY A 308 6.19 -9.98 -6.51
C GLY A 308 7.01 -10.76 -5.49
N CYS A 309 8.35 -10.69 -5.55
CA CYS A 309 9.23 -11.36 -4.57
C CYS A 309 9.44 -10.54 -3.30
N ARG A 310 9.36 -9.21 -3.39
CA ARG A 310 9.57 -8.31 -2.25
C ARG A 310 8.50 -8.49 -1.18
N MET A 311 7.24 -8.52 -1.58
CA MET A 311 6.13 -8.65 -0.64
C MET A 311 6.19 -9.95 0.19
N PRO A 312 6.30 -11.16 -0.39
CA PRO A 312 6.43 -12.37 0.42
C PRO A 312 7.71 -12.39 1.27
N ALA A 313 8.82 -11.85 0.77
CA ALA A 313 10.07 -11.80 1.52
C ALA A 313 9.95 -10.95 2.80
N VAL A 314 9.41 -9.73 2.68
CA VAL A 314 9.30 -8.80 3.81
C VAL A 314 8.12 -9.17 4.73
N MET A 315 6.92 -9.37 4.15
CA MET A 315 5.71 -9.66 4.94
C MET A 315 5.70 -11.05 5.56
N GLY A 316 6.35 -12.03 4.91
CA GLY A 316 6.38 -13.40 5.41
C GLY A 316 7.13 -13.51 6.74
N LEU A 317 8.15 -12.69 6.96
CA LEU A 317 8.94 -12.73 8.19
C LEU A 317 8.56 -11.67 9.22
N ARG A 318 7.92 -10.57 8.84
CA ARG A 318 7.46 -9.54 9.78
C ARG A 318 6.61 -10.10 10.93
N ARG A 319 5.84 -11.15 10.67
CA ARG A 319 4.90 -11.74 11.63
C ARG A 319 5.55 -12.64 12.65
N PHE A 320 6.82 -12.99 12.43
CA PHE A 320 7.56 -13.83 13.36
C PHE A 320 8.43 -13.00 14.29
N PRO A 321 8.30 -13.12 15.62
CA PRO A 321 9.32 -12.62 16.51
C PRO A 321 10.60 -13.45 16.33
N ASP A 322 11.77 -12.85 16.60
CA ASP A 322 13.07 -13.51 16.45
C ASP A 322 13.16 -14.88 17.13
N ARG A 323 12.46 -15.05 18.25
CA ARG A 323 12.41 -16.33 18.98
C ARG A 323 11.73 -17.47 18.21
N ALA A 324 10.92 -17.15 17.17
CA ALA A 324 10.35 -18.18 16.29
C ALA A 324 11.40 -18.73 15.31
N LEU A 325 12.46 -18.00 15.07
CA LEU A 325 13.57 -18.38 14.22
C LEU A 325 14.60 -19.15 15.07
N ARG A 326 14.90 -20.39 14.70
CA ARG A 326 15.88 -21.24 15.39
C ARG A 326 17.33 -20.85 15.06
N SER A 327 17.55 -20.22 13.90
CA SER A 327 18.85 -19.75 13.42
C SER A 327 18.71 -18.44 12.66
N PRO A 328 19.77 -17.60 12.59
CA PRO A 328 19.79 -16.44 11.70
C PRO A 328 19.57 -16.83 10.25
N VAL A 329 18.83 -16.00 9.50
CA VAL A 329 18.47 -16.22 8.11
C VAL A 329 18.93 -15.04 7.26
N ASP A 330 19.69 -15.36 6.20
CA ASP A 330 19.96 -14.43 5.09
C ASP A 330 18.92 -14.65 3.99
N LEU A 331 17.93 -13.75 3.90
CA LEU A 331 16.85 -13.83 2.94
C LEU A 331 17.22 -13.05 1.67
N VAL A 332 17.44 -13.76 0.58
CA VAL A 332 17.89 -13.21 -0.69
C VAL A 332 16.77 -13.25 -1.72
N TYR A 333 16.41 -12.11 -2.30
CA TYR A 333 15.40 -12.02 -3.37
C TYR A 333 15.88 -11.10 -4.50
N GLY A 334 15.52 -11.48 -5.75
CA GLY A 334 16.09 -10.89 -6.96
C GLY A 334 17.39 -11.55 -7.41
N GLY A 335 17.78 -11.35 -8.68
CA GLY A 335 18.80 -12.15 -9.37
C GLY A 335 20.17 -11.50 -9.59
N ARG A 336 20.47 -10.33 -8.99
CA ARG A 336 21.71 -9.59 -9.29
C ARG A 336 22.78 -9.73 -8.22
N GLY A 337 24.06 -9.98 -8.63
CA GLY A 337 25.29 -9.98 -7.78
C GLY A 337 25.54 -11.30 -7.02
N ALA A 338 26.54 -11.36 -6.12
CA ALA A 338 26.94 -12.56 -5.36
C ALA A 338 26.07 -12.78 -4.10
N LEU A 339 25.88 -14.02 -3.66
CA LEU A 339 25.21 -14.34 -2.40
C LEU A 339 26.02 -13.81 -1.21
N PRO A 340 25.34 -13.35 -0.14
CA PRO A 340 26.01 -13.02 1.10
C PRO A 340 26.61 -14.28 1.75
N LEU A 341 27.59 -14.09 2.60
CA LEU A 341 28.11 -15.13 3.48
C LEU A 341 27.26 -15.14 4.75
N GLY A 342 26.47 -16.18 4.97
CA GLY A 342 25.58 -16.32 6.11
C GLY A 342 25.42 -17.77 6.56
N GLU A 343 24.78 -17.99 7.72
CA GLU A 343 24.59 -19.32 8.30
C GLU A 343 23.51 -20.13 7.58
N VAL A 344 22.36 -19.48 7.28
CA VAL A 344 21.27 -20.05 6.49
C VAL A 344 20.86 -19.08 5.41
N ARG A 345 21.06 -19.48 4.17
CA ARG A 345 20.67 -18.67 3.01
C ARG A 345 19.36 -19.19 2.46
N CYS A 346 18.36 -18.31 2.43
CA CYS A 346 17.08 -18.60 1.84
C CYS A 346 16.89 -17.73 0.60
N THR A 347 16.81 -18.34 -0.59
CA THR A 347 16.54 -17.63 -1.84
C THR A 347 15.04 -17.66 -2.15
N VAL A 348 14.48 -16.50 -2.52
CA VAL A 348 13.06 -16.32 -2.79
C VAL A 348 12.85 -15.95 -4.25
N GLY A 349 12.13 -16.80 -4.97
CA GLY A 349 11.82 -16.63 -6.38
C GLY A 349 12.87 -17.21 -7.33
N ASP A 350 12.43 -17.58 -8.51
CA ASP A 350 13.27 -18.23 -9.53
C ASP A 350 14.47 -17.38 -9.97
N CYS A 351 14.33 -16.05 -9.95
CA CYS A 351 15.43 -15.13 -10.27
C CYS A 351 16.60 -15.25 -9.29
N ALA A 352 16.34 -15.58 -8.03
CA ALA A 352 17.36 -15.69 -7.00
C ALA A 352 18.25 -16.94 -7.15
N LEU A 353 17.81 -17.95 -7.88
CA LEU A 353 18.63 -19.13 -8.22
C LEU A 353 19.91 -18.79 -8.98
N ALA A 354 19.87 -17.75 -9.81
CA ALA A 354 21.04 -17.29 -10.55
C ALA A 354 22.17 -16.77 -9.65
N ALA A 355 21.89 -16.51 -8.38
CA ALA A 355 22.87 -16.02 -7.42
C ALA A 355 23.72 -17.14 -6.81
N GLY A 356 23.35 -18.42 -6.93
CA GLY A 356 24.06 -19.60 -6.42
C GLY A 356 23.19 -20.51 -5.53
N ALA A 357 23.80 -21.57 -5.01
CA ALA A 357 23.12 -22.51 -4.13
C ALA A 357 22.79 -21.89 -2.75
N ALA A 358 21.61 -22.19 -2.25
CA ALA A 358 21.16 -21.82 -0.92
C ALA A 358 20.69 -23.06 -0.16
N GLU A 359 20.66 -22.99 1.18
CA GLU A 359 20.18 -24.06 2.04
C GLU A 359 18.66 -24.24 1.89
N VAL A 360 17.96 -23.15 1.65
CA VAL A 360 16.51 -23.12 1.40
C VAL A 360 16.25 -22.36 0.10
N HIS A 361 15.42 -22.90 -0.77
CA HIS A 361 14.96 -22.22 -1.97
C HIS A 361 13.44 -22.25 -2.05
N VAL A 362 12.85 -21.07 -2.25
CA VAL A 362 11.41 -20.90 -2.45
C VAL A 362 11.16 -20.60 -3.93
N PRO A 363 10.74 -21.61 -4.73
CA PRO A 363 10.53 -21.44 -6.16
C PRO A 363 9.28 -20.59 -6.45
N GLY A 364 9.22 -20.03 -7.66
CA GLY A 364 8.06 -19.28 -8.16
C GLY A 364 8.44 -17.91 -8.70
N CYS A 365 7.58 -17.37 -9.55
CA CYS A 365 7.78 -16.05 -10.13
C CYS A 365 6.45 -15.28 -10.21
N PRO A 366 5.99 -14.68 -9.10
CA PRO A 366 6.56 -14.70 -7.74
C PRO A 366 6.11 -15.94 -6.95
N PRO A 367 6.85 -16.31 -5.88
CA PRO A 367 6.34 -17.23 -4.87
C PRO A 367 5.35 -16.51 -3.96
N THR A 368 4.53 -17.27 -3.25
CA THR A 368 3.62 -16.76 -2.23
C THR A 368 4.31 -16.66 -0.86
N THR A 369 3.78 -15.80 0.01
CA THR A 369 4.18 -15.75 1.43
C THR A 369 4.06 -17.12 2.10
N ALA A 370 3.02 -17.88 1.75
CA ALA A 370 2.75 -19.22 2.23
C ALA A 370 3.85 -20.22 1.88
N GLU A 371 4.34 -20.19 0.64
CA GLU A 371 5.43 -21.06 0.19
C GLU A 371 6.73 -20.72 0.91
N LEU A 372 7.02 -19.43 1.13
CA LEU A 372 8.17 -19.01 1.92
C LEU A 372 8.12 -19.56 3.35
N VAL A 373 7.00 -19.34 4.03
CA VAL A 373 6.83 -19.83 5.42
C VAL A 373 6.95 -21.35 5.49
N ARG A 374 6.30 -22.07 4.57
CA ARG A 374 6.40 -23.53 4.48
C ARG A 374 7.83 -24.00 4.30
N ALA A 375 8.57 -23.41 3.37
CA ALA A 375 9.96 -23.79 3.12
C ALA A 375 10.85 -23.57 4.36
N LEU A 376 10.66 -22.47 5.09
CA LEU A 376 11.40 -22.18 6.32
C LEU A 376 11.02 -23.14 7.47
N VAL A 377 9.77 -23.57 7.53
CA VAL A 377 9.30 -24.58 8.51
C VAL A 377 9.89 -25.96 8.18
N GLU A 378 9.79 -26.40 6.93
CA GLU A 378 10.33 -27.69 6.45
C GLU A 378 11.85 -27.78 6.64
N ALA A 379 12.55 -26.67 6.44
CA ALA A 379 13.97 -26.57 6.71
C ALA A 379 14.32 -26.49 8.23
N GLY A 380 13.32 -26.47 9.11
CA GLY A 380 13.51 -26.38 10.56
C GLY A 380 13.98 -25.01 11.04
N VAL A 381 13.89 -23.99 10.21
CA VAL A 381 14.28 -22.60 10.52
C VAL A 381 13.21 -21.93 11.40
N VAL A 382 11.92 -22.21 11.13
CA VAL A 382 10.78 -21.70 11.89
C VAL A 382 10.16 -22.80 12.76
N CYS A 383 9.72 -22.45 13.97
CA CYS A 383 9.10 -23.38 14.90
C CYS A 383 7.67 -23.74 14.47
N GLN A 384 7.35 -25.03 14.38
CA GLN A 384 6.03 -25.56 13.98
C GLN A 384 5.11 -25.92 15.15
N ARG A 385 5.62 -26.00 16.38
CA ARG A 385 4.90 -26.57 17.53
C ARG A 385 3.56 -25.93 17.85
N CYS A 386 3.44 -24.61 17.64
CA CYS A 386 2.19 -23.89 17.94
C CYS A 386 1.08 -24.23 16.94
N GLN A 387 1.40 -24.52 15.68
CA GLN A 387 0.43 -24.99 14.69
C GLN A 387 -0.12 -26.35 15.03
N ASP A 388 0.75 -27.28 15.51
CA ASP A 388 0.32 -28.62 15.89
C ASP A 388 -0.71 -28.56 17.03
N VAL A 389 -0.52 -27.64 17.99
CA VAL A 389 -1.46 -27.37 19.08
C VAL A 389 -2.78 -26.80 18.57
N ALA A 390 -2.71 -25.80 17.68
CA ALA A 390 -3.90 -25.19 17.08
C ALA A 390 -4.75 -26.21 16.32
N VAL A 391 -4.11 -27.05 15.47
CA VAL A 391 -4.78 -28.12 14.72
C VAL A 391 -5.41 -29.15 15.66
N ALA A 392 -4.71 -29.56 16.74
CA ALA A 392 -5.24 -30.50 17.72
C ALA A 392 -6.44 -29.94 18.50
N ALA A 393 -6.43 -28.61 18.77
CA ALA A 393 -7.54 -27.96 19.47
C ALA A 393 -8.79 -27.81 18.61
N MET A 394 -8.63 -27.67 17.28
CA MET A 394 -9.74 -27.47 16.32
C MET A 394 -10.44 -28.77 15.89
N ARG A 395 -9.89 -29.94 16.21
CA ARG A 395 -10.29 -31.23 15.65
C ARG A 395 -11.78 -31.60 15.80
N ASP A 396 -12.42 -31.10 16.83
CA ASP A 396 -13.80 -31.44 17.18
C ASP A 396 -14.76 -30.24 17.13
N LEU A 397 -14.39 -29.15 16.46
CA LEU A 397 -15.22 -27.96 16.37
C LEU A 397 -16.35 -28.11 15.33
N PRO A 398 -17.53 -27.45 15.58
CA PRO A 398 -18.59 -27.35 14.58
C PRO A 398 -18.09 -26.69 13.28
N GLU A 399 -18.58 -27.20 12.15
CA GLU A 399 -18.19 -26.69 10.82
C GLU A 399 -18.56 -25.21 10.61
N GLU A 400 -19.65 -24.75 11.23
CA GLU A 400 -20.08 -23.35 11.21
C GLU A 400 -19.05 -22.43 11.87
N LEU A 401 -18.53 -22.82 13.04
CA LEU A 401 -17.46 -22.06 13.71
C LEU A 401 -16.17 -22.08 12.90
N LEU A 402 -15.82 -23.19 12.26
CA LEU A 402 -14.63 -23.30 11.43
C LEU A 402 -14.66 -22.36 10.21
N ARG A 403 -15.85 -22.05 9.69
CA ARG A 403 -16.01 -21.07 8.58
C ARG A 403 -15.78 -19.62 9.00
N GLU A 404 -16.12 -19.29 10.26
CA GLU A 404 -15.97 -17.94 10.82
C GLU A 404 -14.64 -17.74 11.53
N LEU A 405 -13.96 -18.84 11.86
CA LEU A 405 -12.76 -18.83 12.66
C LEU A 405 -11.50 -18.67 11.81
N ARG A 406 -10.70 -17.70 12.18
CA ARG A 406 -9.34 -17.56 11.72
C ARG A 406 -8.37 -17.90 12.82
N VAL A 407 -7.61 -18.99 12.65
CA VAL A 407 -6.55 -19.38 13.59
C VAL A 407 -5.20 -19.09 12.95
N THR A 408 -4.38 -18.31 13.62
CA THR A 408 -3.04 -17.95 13.17
C THR A 408 -2.00 -18.47 14.17
N ALA A 409 -1.15 -19.37 13.69
CA ALA A 409 0.07 -19.79 14.36
C ALA A 409 1.27 -19.54 13.43
N ALA A 410 2.48 -19.53 13.98
CA ALA A 410 3.69 -19.15 13.23
C ALA A 410 3.87 -19.86 11.86
N ALA A 411 3.36 -21.09 11.72
CA ALA A 411 3.46 -21.87 10.48
C ALA A 411 2.21 -21.82 9.58
N ASP A 412 1.10 -21.21 10.01
CA ASP A 412 -0.22 -21.37 9.38
C ASP A 412 -0.49 -20.39 8.22
N GLU A 413 0.41 -19.47 7.96
CA GLU A 413 0.27 -18.54 6.82
C GLU A 413 0.35 -19.20 5.45
N ALA A 414 0.73 -20.47 5.41
CA ALA A 414 0.82 -21.25 4.18
C ALA A 414 -0.52 -21.38 3.41
N HIS A 415 -1.65 -21.06 4.01
CA HIS A 415 -2.98 -21.26 3.40
C HIS A 415 -3.72 -19.95 3.05
N ARG A 416 -3.11 -18.77 3.19
CA ARG A 416 -3.83 -17.49 3.10
C ARG A 416 -3.27 -16.48 2.11
N GLY A 417 -3.09 -16.89 0.88
CA GLY A 417 -3.02 -15.97 -0.27
C GLY A 417 -4.38 -15.40 -0.70
N GLU A 418 -5.47 -15.76 -0.01
CA GLU A 418 -6.81 -15.29 -0.35
C GLU A 418 -7.19 -14.16 0.60
N GLY A 419 -7.47 -13.01 -0.03
CA GLY A 419 -7.72 -11.75 0.62
C GLY A 419 -8.73 -11.82 1.75
N VAL A 420 -8.56 -10.92 2.71
CA VAL A 420 -9.55 -10.63 3.74
C VAL A 420 -10.88 -10.35 3.02
N VAL A 421 -11.82 -11.28 3.10
CA VAL A 421 -13.17 -11.09 2.59
C VAL A 421 -13.86 -10.11 3.53
N HIS A 422 -14.03 -8.88 3.06
CA HIS A 422 -14.73 -7.86 3.82
C HIS A 422 -16.23 -8.14 3.84
N GLY A 423 -16.81 -8.02 5.02
CA GLY A 423 -18.25 -8.05 5.24
C GLY A 423 -18.76 -9.12 6.20
N ALA A 424 -17.98 -10.14 6.56
CA ALA A 424 -18.34 -11.08 7.61
C ALA A 424 -17.52 -10.80 8.88
N ARG A 425 -18.14 -10.85 10.05
CA ARG A 425 -17.43 -10.86 11.33
C ARG A 425 -16.61 -12.15 11.38
N HIS A 426 -15.28 -12.05 11.41
CA HIS A 426 -14.40 -13.18 11.59
C HIS A 426 -13.82 -13.15 13.00
N LYS A 427 -13.89 -14.30 13.69
CA LYS A 427 -13.19 -14.48 14.96
C LYS A 427 -11.73 -14.85 14.68
N GLU A 428 -10.78 -14.12 15.26
CA GLU A 428 -9.35 -14.35 15.05
C GLU A 428 -8.69 -14.87 16.34
N LEU A 429 -8.14 -16.07 16.26
CA LEU A 429 -7.39 -16.70 17.34
C LEU A 429 -5.90 -16.80 16.97
N MET A 430 -5.06 -16.19 17.79
CA MET A 430 -3.61 -16.25 17.65
C MET A 430 -3.03 -17.21 18.68
N VAL A 431 -2.19 -18.15 18.23
CA VAL A 431 -1.69 -19.26 19.03
C VAL A 431 -0.17 -19.24 19.15
N GLY A 432 0.30 -19.18 20.38
CA GLY A 432 1.72 -19.26 20.75
C GLY A 432 2.41 -17.91 20.93
N ASP A 433 3.44 -17.90 21.77
CA ASP A 433 4.24 -16.70 22.06
C ASP A 433 4.87 -16.08 20.80
N CYS A 434 5.03 -16.87 19.74
CA CYS A 434 5.51 -16.39 18.46
C CYS A 434 4.57 -15.37 17.79
N MET A 435 3.30 -15.32 18.22
CA MET A 435 2.29 -14.42 17.67
C MET A 435 2.04 -13.19 18.55
N GLU A 436 2.77 -13.01 19.65
CA GLU A 436 2.56 -11.91 20.61
C GLU A 436 2.59 -10.53 19.95
N ARG A 437 3.56 -10.31 19.06
CA ARG A 437 3.70 -9.05 18.32
C ARG A 437 2.58 -8.85 17.31
N TYR A 438 2.23 -9.93 16.59
CA TYR A 438 1.11 -9.90 15.65
C TYR A 438 -0.22 -9.68 16.38
N ALA A 439 -0.40 -10.32 17.55
CA ALA A 439 -1.57 -10.10 18.40
C ALA A 439 -1.72 -8.64 18.80
N ALA A 440 -0.65 -7.96 19.21
CA ALA A 440 -0.69 -6.54 19.53
C ALA A 440 -1.14 -5.69 18.33
N THR A 441 -0.59 -5.98 17.15
CA THR A 441 -0.97 -5.28 15.89
C THR A 441 -2.43 -5.53 15.50
N VAL A 442 -2.94 -6.76 15.68
CA VAL A 442 -4.34 -7.10 15.37
C VAL A 442 -5.30 -6.42 16.32
N VAL A 443 -4.98 -6.40 17.62
CA VAL A 443 -5.77 -5.72 18.65
C VAL A 443 -5.86 -4.22 18.36
N GLU A 444 -4.75 -3.58 18.05
CA GLU A 444 -4.71 -2.16 17.72
C GLU A 444 -5.55 -1.83 16.48
N ARG A 445 -5.49 -2.69 15.44
CA ARG A 445 -6.30 -2.53 14.23
C ARG A 445 -7.78 -2.80 14.43
N ALA A 446 -8.14 -3.81 15.20
CA ALA A 446 -9.53 -4.12 15.50
C ALA A 446 -10.24 -2.89 16.06
N ALA A 447 -9.57 -2.14 16.94
CA ALA A 447 -10.08 -0.88 17.48
C ALA A 447 -10.30 0.20 16.40
N THR A 448 -9.45 0.27 15.37
CA THR A 448 -9.57 1.27 14.28
C THR A 448 -10.67 0.95 13.27
N VAL A 449 -11.06 -0.33 13.13
CA VAL A 449 -12.12 -0.78 12.20
C VAL A 449 -13.45 -1.09 12.88
N GLY A 450 -13.57 -0.77 14.18
CA GLY A 450 -14.83 -0.93 14.93
C GLY A 450 -15.15 -2.37 15.32
N LEU A 451 -14.16 -3.28 15.35
CA LEU A 451 -14.31 -4.62 15.89
C LEU A 451 -14.19 -4.59 17.43
N VAL A 452 -14.98 -5.41 18.12
CA VAL A 452 -14.91 -5.58 19.56
C VAL A 452 -13.81 -6.57 19.89
N VAL A 453 -12.64 -6.06 20.25
CA VAL A 453 -11.42 -6.84 20.47
C VAL A 453 -11.58 -8.00 21.43
N GLU A 454 -12.38 -7.83 22.51
CA GLU A 454 -12.57 -8.87 23.55
C GLU A 454 -13.52 -9.99 23.11
N GLU A 455 -14.38 -9.75 22.11
CA GLU A 455 -15.37 -10.73 21.63
C GLU A 455 -14.88 -11.51 20.41
N ASP A 456 -14.12 -10.86 19.52
CA ASP A 456 -13.78 -11.40 18.21
C ASP A 456 -12.30 -11.75 18.04
N VAL A 457 -11.43 -11.34 18.97
CA VAL A 457 -9.97 -11.55 18.92
C VAL A 457 -9.48 -12.20 20.21
N ALA A 458 -8.72 -13.28 20.10
CA ALA A 458 -8.10 -13.94 21.24
C ALA A 458 -6.65 -14.32 21.00
N TYR A 459 -5.83 -14.25 22.04
CA TYR A 459 -4.44 -14.65 22.01
C TYR A 459 -4.18 -15.72 23.10
N CYS A 460 -3.61 -16.85 22.69
CA CYS A 460 -3.20 -17.94 23.58
C CYS A 460 -1.67 -17.96 23.70
N PRO A 461 -1.10 -17.46 24.82
CA PRO A 461 0.34 -17.45 25.04
C PRO A 461 0.88 -18.86 25.33
N GLY A 462 2.19 -19.02 25.18
CA GLY A 462 2.92 -20.27 25.44
C GLY A 462 3.76 -20.72 24.25
N CYS A 463 4.81 -21.49 24.50
CA CYS A 463 5.68 -21.97 23.42
C CYS A 463 6.00 -23.48 23.57
N PRO A 464 5.15 -24.34 23.03
CA PRO A 464 3.77 -24.16 22.57
C PRO A 464 2.80 -23.93 23.73
N PRO A 465 1.61 -23.34 23.52
CA PRO A 465 0.58 -23.26 24.53
C PRO A 465 -0.03 -24.67 24.79
N GLU A 466 -0.69 -24.81 25.91
CA GLU A 466 -1.44 -26.03 26.21
C GLU A 466 -2.69 -26.13 25.31
N VAL A 467 -2.93 -27.33 24.75
CA VAL A 467 -4.11 -27.59 23.88
C VAL A 467 -5.41 -27.16 24.54
N GLU A 468 -5.55 -27.43 25.84
CA GLU A 468 -6.75 -27.10 26.62
C GLU A 468 -6.98 -25.59 26.78
N GLN A 469 -5.93 -24.77 26.77
CA GLN A 469 -6.08 -23.30 26.74
C GLN A 469 -6.71 -22.81 25.42
N VAL A 470 -6.22 -23.36 24.30
CA VAL A 470 -6.76 -23.05 22.97
C VAL A 470 -8.21 -23.53 22.87
N ARG A 471 -8.50 -24.76 23.33
CA ARG A 471 -9.86 -25.31 23.38
C ARG A 471 -10.82 -24.48 24.21
N ALA A 472 -10.37 -23.95 25.35
CA ALA A 472 -11.22 -23.12 26.21
C ALA A 472 -11.68 -21.83 25.52
N VAL A 473 -10.83 -21.20 24.71
CA VAL A 473 -11.20 -20.02 23.89
C VAL A 473 -12.20 -20.43 22.81
N LEU A 474 -11.92 -21.50 22.10
CA LEU A 474 -12.77 -21.99 21.01
C LEU A 474 -14.15 -22.45 21.51
N ALA A 475 -14.22 -23.06 22.70
CA ALA A 475 -15.47 -23.47 23.32
C ALA A 475 -16.37 -22.28 23.70
N ARG A 476 -15.79 -21.16 24.16
CA ARG A 476 -16.56 -19.92 24.37
C ARG A 476 -17.20 -19.44 23.09
N TRP A 477 -16.45 -19.35 22.02
CA TRP A 477 -16.96 -18.91 20.72
C TRP A 477 -18.01 -19.86 20.12
N ALA A 478 -17.86 -21.19 20.35
CA ALA A 478 -18.87 -22.16 19.94
C ALA A 478 -20.19 -22.02 20.72
N SER A 479 -20.13 -21.65 22.01
CA SER A 479 -21.34 -21.40 22.79
C SER A 479 -22.06 -20.14 22.38
N ASP A 480 -21.35 -19.11 21.93
CA ASP A 480 -21.92 -17.85 21.44
C ASP A 480 -22.72 -18.04 20.15
N LEU A 481 -22.27 -18.96 19.28
CA LEU A 481 -23.00 -19.31 18.03
C LEU A 481 -24.30 -20.08 18.27
N THR A 482 -24.38 -20.83 19.40
CA THR A 482 -25.54 -21.64 19.76
C THR A 482 -26.52 -20.92 20.70
N ALA A 483 -26.18 -19.75 21.19
CA ALA A 483 -27.09 -18.93 21.98
C ALA A 483 -28.23 -18.42 21.11
N PRO A 484 -29.52 -18.58 21.52
CA PRO A 484 -30.63 -18.04 20.75
C PRO A 484 -30.48 -16.51 20.69
N ASP A 485 -30.66 -15.95 19.50
CA ASP A 485 -30.62 -14.50 19.26
C ASP A 485 -31.45 -13.76 20.30
N GLY A 486 -30.77 -13.27 21.34
CA GLY A 486 -31.34 -12.39 22.36
C GLY A 486 -31.27 -10.97 21.87
N ASP A 487 -32.41 -10.52 21.37
CA ASP A 487 -32.80 -9.12 21.21
C ASP A 487 -32.06 -8.28 20.14
N GLY A 488 -32.83 -8.03 19.07
CA GLY A 488 -32.47 -7.22 17.92
C GLY A 488 -31.81 -5.89 18.24
N ARG A 489 -30.54 -5.81 17.89
CA ARG A 489 -29.89 -4.55 17.59
C ARG A 489 -29.35 -4.61 16.17
N ILE A 490 -30.08 -3.90 15.32
CA ILE A 490 -29.67 -3.51 13.96
C ILE A 490 -28.56 -2.44 14.06
#